data_e448d3e8a474444a8f52d478247ebbfb
#
_entry.id   e448d3e8a474444a8f52d478247ebbfb
#
_cell.length_a   1.000
_cell.length_b   1.000
_cell.length_c   1.000
_cell.angle_alpha   90.00
_cell.angle_beta   90.00
_cell.angle_gamma   90.00
#
_symmetry.space_group_name_H-M   'P 1'
#
loop_
_entity.id
_entity.type
_entity.pdbx_description
1 polymer ?
#
loop_
_entity_poly.entity_id
_entity_poly.type
_entity_poly.pdbx_seq_one_letter_code
_entity_poly.pdbx_strand_id
1 'polypeptide(L)'
;MKKFICILLCLSVFLTLFASCKEKEPDETETTVSVEETVKPEEEKEFIPTLGYYSHESFNPFTTESKTNKNILSLVYDSLFKLDENYNAVGEIAESYLYEDGFLTVQLKENLLFSDGSALTASDVAYSFTISQSAPLYSSHLKNFKSCRAEDGSVVFSLYTPDIYAVNCLDFPIVKHSTAGDSKPVGSGRYVLNQKDNSYYLTENSRYSLDEVLEQKRINLYDINNTRNEYYLLQIGELSFVYNDFTSPSPEYKITASTADVSLNNLVFLSFNKKSESLSDKLIKEAVNSAIDKEEICRTIYGSMADTCKTPFNPYWSVTSNFNEDNTEKLPAGELLNKSGYIFEYENNEYRSKDFEYLKLTFIASSEDGKKAELSKLIADKLRKEGIDVNLQIMENDDFLDALRDGDYDMYLGEVKLSADMNFSSFFSTSGKLSYGIDTESTISKAYFDFKAGKIDITTFTKVFEEQLPFIPLCYRKGVAYYSRELQYEGGISENDIFANIYSWSK
;
A
#
# COMPACT_ATOMS: atom_id res chain seq x y z
N MET A 1 -53.91 -27.38 12.29
CA MET A 1 -54.41 -27.31 13.68
C MET A 1 -53.40 -27.75 14.76
N LYS A 2 -52.09 -27.78 14.51
CA LYS A 2 -51.05 -28.11 15.51
C LYS A 2 -50.08 -26.99 15.87
N LYS A 3 -50.28 -25.78 15.36
CA LYS A 3 -49.43 -24.61 15.63
C LYS A 3 -50.10 -23.51 16.51
N PHE A 4 -51.34 -23.72 16.94
CA PHE A 4 -52.10 -22.76 17.77
C PHE A 4 -52.18 -23.14 19.27
N ILE A 5 -51.70 -24.35 19.63
CA ILE A 5 -51.80 -24.84 21.02
C ILE A 5 -50.55 -24.45 21.87
N CYS A 6 -49.41 -24.14 21.23
CA CYS A 6 -48.19 -23.76 22.00
C CYS A 6 -48.17 -22.31 22.50
N ILE A 7 -49.02 -21.43 21.96
CA ILE A 7 -49.03 -19.99 22.34
C ILE A 7 -49.95 -19.76 23.57
N LEU A 8 -50.90 -20.64 23.84
CA LEU A 8 -51.79 -20.48 24.97
C LEU A 8 -51.24 -21.03 26.30
N LEU A 9 -50.16 -21.84 26.28
CA LEU A 9 -49.57 -22.40 27.51
C LEU A 9 -48.49 -21.49 28.12
N CYS A 10 -47.96 -20.52 27.39
CA CYS A 10 -46.95 -19.56 27.88
C CYS A 10 -47.55 -18.33 28.56
N LEU A 11 -48.87 -18.07 28.41
CA LEU A 11 -49.54 -16.92 29.03
C LEU A 11 -50.14 -17.21 30.41
N SER A 12 -50.17 -18.47 30.87
CA SER A 12 -50.76 -18.87 32.16
C SER A 12 -49.76 -18.94 33.32
N VAL A 13 -48.46 -18.73 33.09
CA VAL A 13 -47.42 -18.82 34.14
C VAL A 13 -47.00 -17.43 34.67
N PHE A 14 -47.49 -16.34 34.06
CA PHE A 14 -47.08 -14.96 34.44
C PHE A 14 -48.10 -14.25 35.34
N LEU A 15 -49.19 -14.90 35.81
CA LEU A 15 -50.27 -14.23 36.55
C LEU A 15 -50.45 -14.69 38.03
N THR A 16 -49.46 -15.38 38.63
CA THR A 16 -49.62 -15.89 40.03
C THR A 16 -48.58 -15.36 41.02
N LEU A 17 -47.97 -14.20 40.81
CA LEU A 17 -46.98 -13.61 41.77
C LEU A 17 -47.31 -12.24 42.31
N PHE A 18 -48.59 -11.82 42.32
CA PHE A 18 -49.00 -10.60 43.01
C PHE A 18 -50.28 -10.84 43.84
N ALA A 19 -50.11 -11.49 45.00
CA ALA A 19 -51.07 -11.31 46.07
C ALA A 19 -50.51 -11.90 47.37
N SER A 20 -49.95 -11.09 48.25
CA SER A 20 -50.11 -11.14 49.69
C SER A 20 -49.12 -10.24 50.40
N CYS A 21 -49.57 -9.12 50.87
CA CYS A 21 -49.07 -8.47 52.07
C CYS A 21 -50.17 -7.59 52.67
N LYS A 22 -50.61 -7.94 53.87
CA LYS A 22 -51.37 -7.03 54.75
C LYS A 22 -50.70 -6.99 56.12
N GLU A 23 -50.33 -5.78 56.48
CA GLU A 23 -50.25 -5.09 57.77
C GLU A 23 -49.97 -5.86 59.08
N LYS A 24 -48.95 -5.35 59.81
CA LYS A 24 -49.03 -4.88 61.21
C LYS A 24 -47.80 -4.07 61.63
N GLU A 25 -48.02 -2.80 62.01
CA GLU A 25 -47.18 -2.03 62.94
C GLU A 25 -47.50 -2.45 64.38
N PRO A 26 -46.70 -2.08 65.46
CA PRO A 26 -45.82 -0.92 65.62
C PRO A 26 -44.52 -1.14 66.43
N ASP A 27 -43.70 -0.09 66.43
CA ASP A 27 -42.81 0.45 67.46
C ASP A 27 -41.50 -0.32 67.82
N GLU A 28 -40.37 0.23 67.47
CA GLU A 28 -39.36 0.75 68.41
C GLU A 28 -38.12 1.30 67.61
N THR A 29 -37.64 2.42 68.08
CA THR A 29 -36.49 3.19 67.67
C THR A 29 -35.20 2.37 67.66
N GLU A 30 -34.59 2.17 66.47
CA GLU A 30 -33.15 1.90 66.35
C GLU A 30 -32.53 2.78 65.23
N THR A 31 -31.55 3.57 65.65
CA THR A 31 -30.76 4.44 64.82
C THR A 31 -29.89 3.65 63.87
N THR A 32 -30.35 3.44 62.63
CA THR A 32 -29.52 2.87 61.59
C THR A 32 -28.67 3.99 60.98
N VAL A 33 -27.37 3.93 61.27
CA VAL A 33 -26.34 4.67 60.55
C VAL A 33 -26.33 4.09 59.10
N SER A 34 -26.85 4.86 58.15
CA SER A 34 -26.67 4.61 56.73
C SER A 34 -25.20 4.79 56.39
N VAL A 35 -24.47 3.68 56.23
CA VAL A 35 -23.17 3.69 55.54
C VAL A 35 -23.51 3.87 54.07
N GLU A 36 -23.41 5.10 53.55
CA GLU A 36 -23.24 5.32 52.13
C GLU A 36 -21.92 4.65 51.72
N GLU A 37 -22.02 3.46 51.15
CA GLU A 37 -20.92 2.93 50.33
C GLU A 37 -20.74 3.92 49.18
N THR A 38 -19.79 4.84 49.33
CA THR A 38 -19.25 5.58 48.21
C THR A 38 -18.57 4.54 47.30
N VAL A 39 -19.28 4.11 46.27
CA VAL A 39 -18.69 3.42 45.10
C VAL A 39 -17.65 4.42 44.59
N LYS A 40 -16.37 4.13 44.89
CA LYS A 40 -15.28 4.81 44.23
C LYS A 40 -15.53 4.64 42.70
N PRO A 41 -15.49 5.72 41.91
CA PRO A 41 -15.48 5.57 40.47
C PRO A 41 -14.35 4.60 40.16
N GLU A 42 -14.64 3.55 39.42
CA GLU A 42 -13.60 2.71 38.81
C GLU A 42 -12.72 3.66 38.02
N GLU A 43 -11.45 3.78 38.39
CA GLU A 43 -10.48 4.56 37.62
C GLU A 43 -10.52 3.99 36.21
N GLU A 44 -11.02 4.75 35.23
CA GLU A 44 -10.93 4.38 33.82
C GLU A 44 -9.48 4.03 33.54
N LYS A 45 -9.22 2.77 33.23
CA LYS A 45 -7.86 2.33 32.89
C LYS A 45 -7.47 3.09 31.63
N GLU A 46 -6.40 3.85 31.72
CA GLU A 46 -5.80 4.55 30.58
C GLU A 46 -5.61 3.56 29.42
N PHE A 47 -6.13 3.90 28.25
CA PHE A 47 -5.95 3.09 27.06
C PHE A 47 -4.49 3.19 26.59
N ILE A 48 -3.81 2.06 26.45
CA ILE A 48 -2.45 1.98 25.94
C ILE A 48 -2.47 1.08 24.69
N PRO A 49 -2.20 1.64 23.49
CA PRO A 49 -2.12 0.84 22.27
C PRO A 49 -1.08 -0.27 22.37
N THR A 50 -1.37 -1.41 21.79
CA THR A 50 -0.44 -2.54 21.68
C THR A 50 -0.24 -2.92 20.21
N LEU A 51 0.99 -2.88 19.75
CA LEU A 51 1.39 -3.21 18.37
C LEU A 51 2.15 -4.54 18.33
N GLY A 52 1.95 -5.32 17.27
CA GLY A 52 2.70 -6.54 17.03
C GLY A 52 4.10 -6.28 16.46
N TYR A 53 5.12 -7.01 16.93
CA TYR A 53 6.48 -6.97 16.39
C TYR A 53 7.10 -8.37 16.32
N TYR A 54 8.12 -8.53 15.49
CA TYR A 54 8.91 -9.76 15.39
C TYR A 54 10.21 -9.63 16.18
N SER A 55 10.35 -10.39 17.29
CA SER A 55 11.52 -10.30 18.18
C SER A 55 12.79 -10.91 17.59
N HIS A 56 12.68 -11.78 16.55
CA HIS A 56 13.84 -12.31 15.84
C HIS A 56 14.43 -11.31 14.83
N GLU A 57 13.69 -10.27 14.49
CA GLU A 57 14.08 -9.21 13.57
C GLU A 57 14.80 -8.07 14.31
N SER A 58 15.65 -7.36 13.57
CA SER A 58 16.42 -6.24 14.11
C SER A 58 15.54 -5.04 14.44
N PHE A 59 15.92 -4.30 15.50
CA PHE A 59 15.45 -2.95 15.78
C PHE A 59 16.38 -1.86 15.23
N ASN A 60 17.44 -2.24 14.52
CA ASN A 60 18.20 -1.28 13.72
C ASN A 60 17.51 -1.11 12.37
N PRO A 61 17.09 0.11 11.97
CA PRO A 61 16.29 0.34 10.78
C PRO A 61 17.02 0.01 9.48
N PHE A 62 18.36 -0.09 9.50
CA PHE A 62 19.15 -0.42 8.31
C PHE A 62 19.38 -1.91 8.11
N THR A 63 19.09 -2.74 9.12
CA THR A 63 19.33 -4.19 9.07
C THR A 63 18.08 -5.03 9.21
N THR A 64 16.92 -4.46 9.58
CA THR A 64 15.65 -5.18 9.61
C THR A 64 15.19 -5.50 8.19
N GLU A 65 14.64 -6.71 8.00
CA GLU A 65 13.98 -7.14 6.77
C GLU A 65 12.44 -7.16 6.94
N SER A 66 11.97 -7.00 8.17
CA SER A 66 10.55 -7.00 8.51
C SER A 66 9.89 -5.65 8.24
N LYS A 67 8.89 -5.63 7.35
CA LYS A 67 8.02 -4.45 7.15
C LYS A 67 7.27 -4.07 8.43
N THR A 68 6.84 -5.04 9.23
CA THR A 68 6.16 -4.81 10.52
C THR A 68 7.06 -4.05 11.48
N ASN A 69 8.33 -4.50 11.63
CA ASN A 69 9.28 -3.80 12.49
C ASN A 69 9.67 -2.43 11.89
N LYS A 70 9.85 -2.32 10.55
CA LYS A 70 10.05 -1.02 9.89
C LYS A 70 8.98 -0.01 10.28
N ASN A 71 7.71 -0.41 10.25
CA ASN A 71 6.60 0.47 10.58
C ASN A 71 6.65 0.94 12.05
N ILE A 72 7.03 0.06 13.00
CA ILE A 72 7.25 0.47 14.40
C ILE A 72 8.43 1.43 14.50
N LEU A 73 9.50 1.16 13.76
CA LEU A 73 10.71 1.99 13.78
C LEU A 73 10.49 3.38 13.19
N SER A 74 9.48 3.59 12.32
CA SER A 74 9.10 4.94 11.86
C SER A 74 8.54 5.84 12.98
N LEU A 75 8.19 5.28 14.15
CA LEU A 75 7.83 6.04 15.34
C LEU A 75 9.06 6.47 16.17
N VAL A 76 10.20 5.82 15.94
CA VAL A 76 11.48 6.02 16.69
C VAL A 76 12.48 6.85 15.90
N TYR A 77 12.45 6.74 14.58
CA TYR A 77 13.38 7.39 13.66
C TYR A 77 12.61 8.26 12.67
N ASP A 78 12.78 9.58 12.78
CA ASP A 78 12.25 10.50 11.78
C ASP A 78 12.98 10.34 10.44
N SER A 79 12.32 10.79 9.38
CA SER A 79 12.85 10.91 8.02
C SER A 79 12.92 12.37 7.58
N LEU A 80 13.48 12.65 6.40
CA LEU A 80 13.41 13.99 5.83
C LEU A 80 11.96 14.36 5.53
N PHE A 81 11.23 13.45 4.89
CA PHE A 81 9.83 13.63 4.53
C PHE A 81 9.04 12.37 4.84
N LYS A 82 7.80 12.55 5.27
CA LYS A 82 6.74 11.54 5.22
C LYS A 82 5.89 11.75 3.99
N LEU A 83 5.17 10.73 3.59
CA LEU A 83 4.20 10.84 2.50
C LEU A 83 2.79 10.82 3.07
N ASP A 84 1.98 11.76 2.64
CA ASP A 84 0.54 11.73 2.89
C ASP A 84 -0.16 10.64 2.05
N GLU A 85 -1.47 10.48 2.24
CA GLU A 85 -2.31 9.54 1.50
C GLU A 85 -2.37 9.79 -0.01
N ASN A 86 -1.94 10.99 -0.46
CA ASN A 86 -1.89 11.41 -1.85
C ASN A 86 -0.46 11.40 -2.42
N TYR A 87 0.45 10.73 -1.74
CA TYR A 87 1.88 10.66 -2.11
C TYR A 87 2.56 12.02 -2.24
N ASN A 88 2.11 13.05 -1.49
CA ASN A 88 2.85 14.29 -1.37
C ASN A 88 3.91 14.17 -0.28
N ALA A 89 5.10 14.67 -0.54
CA ALA A 89 6.16 14.76 0.45
C ALA A 89 5.83 15.88 1.47
N VAL A 90 5.61 15.47 2.73
CA VAL A 90 5.39 16.37 3.86
C VAL A 90 6.66 16.41 4.70
N GLY A 91 7.23 17.61 4.92
CA GLY A 91 8.49 17.76 5.65
C GLY A 91 8.39 17.32 7.11
N GLU A 92 9.15 16.31 7.51
CA GLU A 92 9.28 15.87 8.89
C GLU A 92 10.44 16.64 9.56
N ILE A 93 11.69 16.30 9.29
CA ILE A 93 12.84 17.13 9.71
C ILE A 93 13.28 18.13 8.63
N ALA A 94 12.78 18.00 7.40
CA ALA A 94 12.97 18.96 6.32
C ALA A 94 12.03 20.16 6.49
N GLU A 95 12.55 21.37 6.33
CA GLU A 95 11.77 22.61 6.27
C GLU A 95 11.24 22.84 4.86
N SER A 96 12.10 22.66 3.86
CA SER A 96 11.78 22.88 2.44
C SER A 96 12.74 22.13 1.53
N TYR A 97 12.40 22.07 0.25
CA TYR A 97 13.30 21.53 -0.77
C TYR A 97 13.24 22.33 -2.07
N LEU A 98 14.32 22.23 -2.84
CA LEU A 98 14.43 22.79 -4.18
C LEU A 98 15.08 21.75 -5.10
N TYR A 99 14.42 21.45 -6.22
CA TYR A 99 14.99 20.64 -7.28
C TYR A 99 15.44 21.53 -8.44
N GLU A 100 16.72 21.49 -8.80
CA GLU A 100 17.30 22.27 -9.89
C GLU A 100 18.47 21.51 -10.52
N ASP A 101 18.49 21.42 -11.84
CA ASP A 101 19.60 20.84 -12.64
C ASP A 101 20.08 19.44 -12.20
N GLY A 102 19.15 18.58 -11.75
CA GLY A 102 19.48 17.23 -11.30
C GLY A 102 19.98 17.15 -9.85
N PHE A 103 19.94 18.26 -9.13
CA PHE A 103 20.22 18.33 -7.70
C PHE A 103 18.94 18.59 -6.91
N LEU A 104 18.79 17.89 -5.81
CA LEU A 104 17.72 18.09 -4.84
C LEU A 104 18.35 18.63 -3.56
N THR A 105 18.17 19.89 -3.28
CA THR A 105 18.63 20.56 -2.05
C THR A 105 17.49 20.53 -1.04
N VAL A 106 17.74 20.00 0.16
CA VAL A 106 16.79 19.95 1.26
C VAL A 106 17.30 20.77 2.43
N GLN A 107 16.54 21.80 2.81
CA GLN A 107 16.80 22.62 3.99
C GLN A 107 16.26 21.90 5.22
N LEU A 108 17.05 21.79 6.29
CA LEU A 108 16.63 21.20 7.54
C LEU A 108 15.98 22.24 8.45
N LYS A 109 15.01 21.80 9.27
CA LYS A 109 14.46 22.61 10.37
C LYS A 109 15.56 22.96 11.39
N GLU A 110 15.39 24.04 12.11
CA GLU A 110 16.33 24.47 13.13
C GLU A 110 16.12 23.69 14.46
N ASN A 111 17.15 23.66 15.29
CA ASN A 111 17.10 23.12 16.67
C ASN A 111 16.64 21.65 16.77
N LEU A 112 16.89 20.85 15.74
CA LEU A 112 16.59 19.41 15.77
C LEU A 112 17.47 18.68 16.77
N LEU A 113 16.86 17.79 17.57
CA LEU A 113 17.52 17.01 18.59
C LEU A 113 17.26 15.51 18.44
N PHE A 114 18.27 14.72 18.71
CA PHE A 114 18.10 13.29 18.98
C PHE A 114 17.49 13.07 20.38
N SER A 115 16.95 11.87 20.61
CA SER A 115 16.34 11.47 21.89
C SER A 115 17.31 11.51 23.08
N ASP A 116 18.63 11.47 22.85
CA ASP A 116 19.65 11.65 23.88
C ASP A 116 20.00 13.13 24.15
N GLY A 117 19.41 14.07 23.42
CA GLY A 117 19.59 15.52 23.54
C GLY A 117 20.77 16.08 22.77
N SER A 118 21.47 15.28 21.99
CA SER A 118 22.48 15.79 21.05
C SER A 118 21.80 16.40 19.82
N ALA A 119 22.45 17.39 19.18
CA ALA A 119 21.95 18.02 17.96
C ALA A 119 21.94 17.02 16.79
N LEU A 120 20.85 17.01 16.01
CA LEU A 120 20.77 16.36 14.72
C LEU A 120 21.28 17.32 13.65
N THR A 121 22.20 16.85 12.82
CA THR A 121 22.90 17.67 11.83
C THR A 121 22.80 17.13 10.42
N ALA A 122 23.08 17.97 9.42
CA ALA A 122 23.14 17.55 8.02
C ALA A 122 24.13 16.37 7.79
N SER A 123 25.17 16.26 8.63
CA SER A 123 26.13 15.15 8.56
C SER A 123 25.48 13.81 8.97
N ASP A 124 24.56 13.79 9.95
CA ASP A 124 23.82 12.60 10.36
C ASP A 124 22.89 12.17 9.22
N VAL A 125 22.24 13.10 8.55
CA VAL A 125 21.39 12.83 7.37
C VAL A 125 22.20 12.21 6.24
N ALA A 126 23.33 12.83 5.85
CA ALA A 126 24.16 12.34 4.75
C ALA A 126 24.75 10.94 5.05
N TYR A 127 25.08 10.68 6.31
CA TYR A 127 25.55 9.38 6.74
C TYR A 127 24.41 8.31 6.72
N SER A 128 23.23 8.65 7.24
CA SER A 128 22.05 7.77 7.24
C SER A 128 21.63 7.42 5.81
N PHE A 129 21.67 8.38 4.87
CA PHE A 129 21.46 8.14 3.46
C PHE A 129 22.44 7.11 2.89
N THR A 130 23.73 7.27 3.17
CA THR A 130 24.78 6.38 2.65
C THR A 130 24.54 4.93 3.07
N ILE A 131 24.12 4.68 4.33
CA ILE A 131 23.79 3.34 4.80
C ILE A 131 22.49 2.84 4.17
N SER A 132 21.46 3.70 4.05
CA SER A 132 20.15 3.36 3.48
C SER A 132 20.24 2.87 2.04
N GLN A 133 21.23 3.34 1.25
CA GLN A 133 21.47 2.84 -0.11
C GLN A 133 21.78 1.34 -0.18
N SER A 134 22.20 0.71 0.93
CA SER A 134 22.48 -0.73 1.04
C SER A 134 21.49 -1.47 1.93
N ALA A 135 20.60 -0.76 2.62
CA ALA A 135 19.65 -1.34 3.56
C ALA A 135 18.51 -2.09 2.82
N PRO A 136 18.09 -3.28 3.31
CA PRO A 136 17.14 -4.14 2.62
C PRO A 136 15.82 -3.45 2.22
N LEU A 137 15.26 -2.63 3.11
CA LEU A 137 13.96 -1.99 2.92
C LEU A 137 14.00 -0.61 2.25
N TYR A 138 15.22 -0.03 2.01
CA TYR A 138 15.37 1.33 1.46
C TYR A 138 16.16 1.39 0.15
N SER A 139 17.05 0.42 -0.09
CA SER A 139 17.97 0.46 -1.25
C SER A 139 17.26 0.52 -2.60
N SER A 140 16.06 -0.06 -2.71
CA SER A 140 15.36 -0.15 -3.99
C SER A 140 14.86 1.21 -4.51
N HIS A 141 14.30 2.06 -3.66
CA HIS A 141 13.78 3.37 -4.05
C HIS A 141 14.82 4.48 -4.03
N LEU A 142 16.00 4.24 -3.43
CA LEU A 142 17.13 5.18 -3.46
C LEU A 142 18.05 5.01 -4.68
N LYS A 143 17.75 4.10 -5.62
CA LYS A 143 18.64 3.77 -6.76
C LYS A 143 18.93 4.94 -7.70
N ASN A 144 18.01 5.89 -7.82
CA ASN A 144 18.23 7.07 -8.65
C ASN A 144 19.13 8.12 -7.98
N PHE A 145 19.40 7.98 -6.69
CA PHE A 145 20.29 8.90 -5.96
C PHE A 145 21.74 8.46 -6.08
N LYS A 146 22.56 9.33 -6.60
CA LYS A 146 24.00 9.08 -6.80
C LYS A 146 24.81 9.37 -5.54
N SER A 147 24.52 10.48 -4.85
CA SER A 147 25.23 10.90 -3.64
C SER A 147 24.39 11.88 -2.83
N CYS A 148 24.73 12.00 -1.54
CA CYS A 148 24.27 13.04 -0.64
C CYS A 148 25.48 13.71 -0.01
N ARG A 149 25.51 15.05 0.07
CA ARG A 149 26.51 15.81 0.81
C ARG A 149 25.84 16.75 1.81
N ALA A 150 26.45 16.86 2.99
CA ALA A 150 26.02 17.82 4.00
C ALA A 150 26.57 19.20 3.69
N GLU A 151 25.73 20.20 3.87
CA GLU A 151 26.09 21.63 3.88
C GLU A 151 25.63 22.25 5.20
N ASP A 152 25.92 23.54 5.44
CA ASP A 152 25.47 24.21 6.65
C ASP A 152 23.93 24.34 6.66
N GLY A 153 23.25 23.61 7.54
CA GLY A 153 21.80 23.57 7.67
C GLY A 153 21.04 22.87 6.55
N SER A 154 21.73 22.26 5.56
CA SER A 154 21.08 21.60 4.43
C SER A 154 21.80 20.34 3.97
N VAL A 155 21.12 19.53 3.15
CA VAL A 155 21.73 18.41 2.43
C VAL A 155 21.43 18.50 0.95
N VAL A 156 22.40 18.14 0.12
CA VAL A 156 22.27 18.19 -1.34
C VAL A 156 22.43 16.79 -1.91
N PHE A 157 21.38 16.31 -2.54
CA PHE A 157 21.37 15.05 -3.28
C PHE A 157 21.63 15.28 -4.75
N SER A 158 22.45 14.42 -5.37
CA SER A 158 22.57 14.36 -6.83
C SER A 158 21.90 13.11 -7.37
N LEU A 159 21.25 13.23 -8.52
CA LEU A 159 20.52 12.12 -9.15
C LEU A 159 21.29 11.59 -10.38
N TYR A 160 21.09 10.29 -10.69
CA TYR A 160 21.57 9.71 -11.96
C TYR A 160 20.72 10.16 -13.14
N THR A 161 19.40 10.25 -12.94
CA THR A 161 18.43 10.66 -13.95
C THR A 161 17.56 11.78 -13.37
N PRO A 162 17.32 12.87 -14.12
CA PRO A 162 16.44 13.94 -13.66
C PRO A 162 15.06 13.42 -13.25
N ASP A 163 14.62 13.80 -12.03
CA ASP A 163 13.34 13.39 -11.47
C ASP A 163 12.85 14.44 -10.47
N ILE A 164 11.83 15.20 -10.85
CA ILE A 164 11.25 16.24 -9.98
C ILE A 164 10.45 15.64 -8.81
N TYR A 165 10.12 14.35 -8.86
CA TYR A 165 9.38 13.62 -7.81
C TYR A 165 10.30 12.82 -6.90
N ALA A 166 11.61 12.89 -7.07
CA ALA A 166 12.58 12.14 -6.27
C ALA A 166 12.48 12.43 -4.78
N VAL A 167 11.99 13.61 -4.37
CA VAL A 167 11.74 13.97 -2.97
C VAL A 167 10.87 12.94 -2.25
N ASN A 168 9.93 12.30 -2.94
CA ASN A 168 9.03 11.29 -2.39
C ASN A 168 9.75 10.00 -1.93
N CYS A 169 11.02 9.83 -2.29
CA CYS A 169 11.84 8.69 -1.87
C CYS A 169 12.75 9.01 -0.67
N LEU A 170 12.63 10.19 -0.07
CA LEU A 170 13.46 10.62 1.08
C LEU A 170 12.80 10.29 2.43
N ASP A 171 12.18 9.10 2.52
CA ASP A 171 11.54 8.52 3.71
C ASP A 171 12.47 7.59 4.52
N PHE A 172 13.77 7.61 4.24
CA PHE A 172 14.74 6.77 4.95
C PHE A 172 14.97 7.28 6.38
N PRO A 173 15.22 6.36 7.37
CA PRO A 173 15.38 6.72 8.77
C PRO A 173 16.68 7.48 9.00
N ILE A 174 16.64 8.50 9.85
CA ILE A 174 17.80 9.27 10.25
C ILE A 174 18.21 8.88 11.65
N VAL A 175 19.46 8.48 11.81
CA VAL A 175 20.05 8.05 13.08
C VAL A 175 21.28 8.90 13.41
N LYS A 176 21.58 8.98 14.70
CA LYS A 176 22.84 9.57 15.15
C LYS A 176 24.02 8.76 14.61
N HIS A 177 24.88 9.41 13.81
CA HIS A 177 25.99 8.77 13.10
C HIS A 177 26.82 7.83 14.01
N SER A 178 27.21 8.29 15.21
CA SER A 178 28.05 7.52 16.13
C SER A 178 27.38 6.24 16.66
N THR A 179 26.08 6.05 16.48
CA THR A 179 25.32 4.91 17.00
C THR A 179 24.74 4.02 15.91
N ALA A 180 24.96 4.35 14.63
CA ALA A 180 24.31 3.65 13.50
C ALA A 180 24.60 2.14 13.44
N GLY A 181 25.73 1.69 14.01
CA GLY A 181 26.09 0.26 14.13
C GLY A 181 25.48 -0.47 15.33
N ASP A 182 24.81 0.25 16.23
CA ASP A 182 24.20 -0.35 17.42
C ASP A 182 22.95 -1.16 17.05
N SER A 183 22.58 -2.13 17.87
CA SER A 183 21.33 -2.88 17.68
C SER A 183 20.08 -2.01 17.79
N LYS A 184 20.19 -0.86 18.46
CA LYS A 184 19.15 0.17 18.65
C LYS A 184 19.84 1.53 18.57
N PRO A 185 20.03 2.07 17.36
CA PRO A 185 20.61 3.41 17.18
C PRO A 185 19.80 4.50 17.89
N VAL A 186 20.41 5.63 18.15
CA VAL A 186 19.70 6.80 18.69
C VAL A 186 18.95 7.50 17.54
N GLY A 187 17.62 7.64 17.69
CA GLY A 187 16.73 8.32 16.77
C GLY A 187 16.22 9.66 17.30
N SER A 188 15.50 10.38 16.45
CA SER A 188 14.87 11.68 16.76
C SER A 188 13.36 11.60 16.87
N GLY A 189 12.74 10.45 16.58
CA GLY A 189 11.30 10.27 16.45
C GLY A 189 10.48 10.61 17.71
N ARG A 190 9.16 10.62 17.55
CA ARG A 190 8.19 10.94 18.62
C ARG A 190 8.30 10.02 19.82
N TYR A 191 8.80 8.80 19.61
CA TYR A 191 8.92 7.80 20.67
C TYR A 191 10.35 7.28 20.79
N VAL A 192 10.65 6.75 21.97
CA VAL A 192 11.91 6.07 22.30
C VAL A 192 11.60 4.60 22.56
N LEU A 193 12.36 3.69 21.95
CA LEU A 193 12.27 2.26 22.20
C LEU A 193 12.94 1.90 23.52
N ASN A 194 12.16 1.30 24.42
CA ASN A 194 12.61 0.84 25.72
C ASN A 194 12.45 -0.68 25.86
N GLN A 195 13.19 -1.24 26.81
CA GLN A 195 13.09 -2.66 27.17
C GLN A 195 13.04 -2.79 28.68
N LYS A 196 12.09 -3.62 29.15
CA LYS A 196 12.04 -4.05 30.55
C LYS A 196 11.85 -5.56 30.56
N ASP A 197 12.72 -6.25 31.27
CA ASP A 197 12.79 -7.70 31.23
C ASP A 197 12.96 -8.19 29.78
N ASN A 198 12.03 -9.01 29.27
CA ASN A 198 12.02 -9.47 27.88
C ASN A 198 10.99 -8.76 26.99
N SER A 199 10.35 -7.70 27.49
CA SER A 199 9.29 -6.98 26.79
C SER A 199 9.78 -5.62 26.29
N TYR A 200 9.42 -5.27 25.04
CA TYR A 200 9.69 -3.97 24.45
C TYR A 200 8.45 -3.08 24.53
N TYR A 201 8.66 -1.79 24.61
CA TYR A 201 7.63 -0.76 24.58
C TYR A 201 8.21 0.56 24.13
N LEU A 202 7.34 1.45 23.63
CA LEU A 202 7.70 2.80 23.25
C LEU A 202 7.21 3.77 24.33
N THR A 203 7.97 4.82 24.61
CA THR A 203 7.57 5.95 25.45
C THR A 203 7.79 7.25 24.71
N GLU A 204 7.02 8.28 25.06
CA GLU A 204 7.18 9.63 24.55
C GLU A 204 8.66 10.07 24.59
N ASN A 205 9.14 10.64 23.51
CA ASN A 205 10.43 11.31 23.44
C ASN A 205 10.28 12.73 24.00
N SER A 206 10.65 12.94 25.26
CA SER A 206 10.55 14.26 25.93
C SER A 206 11.42 15.36 25.29
N ARG A 207 12.23 15.03 24.31
CA ARG A 207 13.10 15.94 23.56
C ARG A 207 12.68 16.09 22.09
N TYR A 208 11.50 15.57 21.76
CA TYR A 208 10.94 15.71 20.42
C TYR A 208 10.78 17.20 20.09
N SER A 209 11.42 17.62 19.01
CA SER A 209 11.58 19.04 18.68
C SER A 209 10.44 19.62 17.82
N LEU A 210 9.52 18.78 17.36
CA LEU A 210 8.34 19.18 16.61
C LEU A 210 7.17 19.29 17.58
N ASP A 211 6.57 20.50 17.69
CA ASP A 211 5.54 20.85 18.68
C ASP A 211 4.21 20.10 18.46
N GLU A 212 4.16 18.84 18.88
CA GLU A 212 2.92 18.05 18.91
C GLU A 212 2.64 17.51 20.32
N VAL A 213 1.43 17.69 20.79
CA VAL A 213 0.99 17.09 22.06
C VAL A 213 0.63 15.62 21.80
N LEU A 214 1.34 14.71 22.43
CA LEU A 214 1.04 13.28 22.38
C LEU A 214 0.00 12.93 23.45
N GLU A 215 -1.19 12.50 23.04
CA GLU A 215 -2.16 11.91 23.96
C GLU A 215 -1.69 10.51 24.37
N GLN A 216 -1.15 9.73 23.42
CA GLN A 216 -0.57 8.42 23.66
C GLN A 216 0.91 8.53 24.04
N LYS A 217 1.21 8.55 25.33
CA LYS A 217 2.59 8.65 25.86
C LYS A 217 3.32 7.31 25.91
N ARG A 218 2.59 6.22 25.72
CA ARG A 218 3.11 4.87 25.77
C ARG A 218 2.43 3.98 24.74
N ILE A 219 3.22 3.11 24.09
CA ILE A 219 2.76 2.06 23.19
C ILE A 219 3.41 0.77 23.64
N ASN A 220 2.64 -0.27 23.90
CA ASN A 220 3.17 -1.59 24.22
C ASN A 220 3.50 -2.34 22.91
N LEU A 221 4.52 -3.20 22.97
CA LEU A 221 4.89 -4.08 21.85
C LEU A 221 4.67 -5.54 22.27
N TYR A 222 3.94 -6.28 21.43
CA TYR A 222 3.63 -7.69 21.62
C TYR A 222 4.43 -8.53 20.62
N ASP A 223 5.19 -9.52 21.11
CA ASP A 223 5.97 -10.42 20.26
C ASP A 223 5.05 -11.41 19.52
N ILE A 224 4.97 -11.27 18.21
CA ILE A 224 4.10 -12.09 17.35
C ILE A 224 4.84 -13.25 16.65
N ASN A 225 6.13 -13.50 16.95
CA ASN A 225 6.92 -14.58 16.32
C ASN A 225 6.25 -15.95 16.32
N ASN A 226 5.58 -16.28 17.40
CA ASN A 226 4.93 -17.57 17.57
C ASN A 226 3.41 -17.50 17.37
N THR A 227 2.92 -16.37 16.89
CA THR A 227 1.49 -16.14 16.70
C THR A 227 1.06 -16.72 15.36
N ARG A 228 0.11 -17.66 15.40
CA ARG A 228 -0.47 -18.23 14.17
C ARG A 228 -1.58 -17.38 13.59
N ASN A 229 -2.12 -16.44 14.36
CA ASN A 229 -3.26 -15.64 13.98
C ASN A 229 -3.29 -14.31 14.75
N GLU A 230 -2.73 -13.27 14.14
CA GLU A 230 -2.73 -11.90 14.68
C GLU A 230 -4.15 -11.31 14.78
N TYR A 231 -5.04 -11.72 13.88
CA TYR A 231 -6.44 -11.27 13.91
C TYR A 231 -7.19 -11.79 15.15
N TYR A 232 -6.82 -12.97 15.65
CA TYR A 232 -7.37 -13.47 16.91
C TYR A 232 -6.90 -12.60 18.08
N LEU A 233 -5.63 -12.19 18.12
CA LEU A 233 -5.11 -11.30 19.14
C LEU A 233 -5.78 -9.92 19.09
N LEU A 234 -6.04 -9.40 17.89
CA LEU A 234 -6.82 -8.18 17.69
C LEU A 234 -8.25 -8.33 18.24
N GLN A 235 -8.90 -9.46 17.97
CA GLN A 235 -10.29 -9.71 18.37
C GLN A 235 -10.47 -9.84 19.89
N ILE A 236 -9.48 -10.36 20.60
CA ILE A 236 -9.48 -10.45 22.08
C ILE A 236 -8.88 -9.24 22.77
N GLY A 237 -8.42 -8.23 22.03
CA GLY A 237 -7.88 -6.98 22.55
C GLY A 237 -6.42 -7.02 23.02
N GLU A 238 -5.68 -8.09 22.72
CA GLU A 238 -4.23 -8.17 22.99
C GLU A 238 -3.41 -7.33 21.99
N LEU A 239 -3.91 -7.13 20.77
CA LEU A 239 -3.42 -6.18 19.79
C LEU A 239 -4.46 -5.09 19.54
N SER A 240 -3.98 -3.88 19.32
CA SER A 240 -4.83 -2.73 18.95
C SER A 240 -4.95 -2.56 17.44
N PHE A 241 -4.00 -3.12 16.69
CA PHE A 241 -3.85 -2.89 15.26
C PHE A 241 -3.20 -4.09 14.55
N VAL A 242 -3.68 -4.41 13.34
CA VAL A 242 -3.07 -5.35 12.40
C VAL A 242 -3.14 -4.75 10.99
N TYR A 243 -2.06 -4.81 10.24
CA TYR A 243 -2.02 -4.37 8.84
C TYR A 243 -1.72 -5.52 7.90
N ASN A 244 -2.45 -5.60 6.79
CA ASN A 244 -2.24 -6.59 5.75
C ASN A 244 -2.23 -5.92 4.37
N ASP A 245 -1.13 -6.02 3.66
CA ASP A 245 -0.98 -5.52 2.29
C ASP A 245 -1.39 -6.56 1.23
N PHE A 246 -1.78 -7.78 1.64
CA PHE A 246 -2.16 -8.90 0.76
C PHE A 246 -1.13 -9.23 -0.34
N THR A 247 0.11 -8.82 -0.17
CA THR A 247 1.19 -9.15 -1.12
C THR A 247 1.71 -10.58 -0.94
N SER A 248 1.43 -11.17 0.23
CA SER A 248 1.68 -12.58 0.53
C SER A 248 0.35 -13.32 0.72
N PRO A 249 0.27 -14.60 0.36
CA PRO A 249 -0.92 -15.41 0.64
C PRO A 249 -1.22 -15.40 2.13
N SER A 250 -2.40 -14.91 2.50
CA SER A 250 -2.88 -14.92 3.88
C SER A 250 -4.26 -15.60 3.92
N PRO A 251 -4.55 -16.39 4.96
CA PRO A 251 -5.89 -16.95 5.13
C PRO A 251 -6.93 -15.82 5.25
N GLU A 252 -8.09 -16.03 4.66
CA GLU A 252 -9.23 -15.14 4.89
C GLU A 252 -9.80 -15.38 6.29
N TYR A 253 -9.67 -14.37 7.15
CA TYR A 253 -10.27 -14.41 8.48
C TYR A 253 -11.52 -13.54 8.52
N LYS A 254 -12.64 -14.11 8.97
CA LYS A 254 -13.84 -13.34 9.30
C LYS A 254 -13.68 -12.78 10.71
N ILE A 255 -13.25 -11.54 10.80
CA ILE A 255 -13.12 -10.81 12.07
C ILE A 255 -14.13 -9.68 12.13
N THR A 256 -14.48 -9.28 13.34
CA THR A 256 -15.22 -8.05 13.56
C THR A 256 -14.27 -7.00 14.12
N ALA A 257 -13.84 -6.10 13.26
CA ALA A 257 -12.92 -5.01 13.57
C ALA A 257 -13.37 -3.77 12.80
N SER A 258 -12.94 -2.59 13.23
CA SER A 258 -12.98 -1.40 12.38
C SER A 258 -11.88 -1.53 11.33
N THR A 259 -12.13 -1.09 10.10
CA THR A 259 -11.16 -1.24 9.01
C THR A 259 -10.99 0.07 8.27
N ALA A 260 -9.78 0.28 7.75
CA ALA A 260 -9.48 1.33 6.79
C ALA A 260 -8.72 0.73 5.60
N ASP A 261 -9.14 1.11 4.39
CA ASP A 261 -8.43 0.76 3.18
C ASP A 261 -7.14 1.57 3.09
N VAL A 262 -6.07 0.92 2.64
CA VAL A 262 -4.76 1.55 2.42
C VAL A 262 -4.40 1.40 0.96
N SER A 263 -4.28 2.51 0.24
CA SER A 263 -3.81 2.48 -1.15
C SER A 263 -2.39 1.95 -1.21
N LEU A 264 -2.15 0.98 -2.10
CA LEU A 264 -0.82 0.43 -2.35
C LEU A 264 -0.30 0.90 -3.70
N ASN A 265 1.00 1.05 -3.81
CA ASN A 265 1.63 1.38 -5.09
C ASN A 265 1.93 0.12 -5.93
N ASN A 266 1.06 -0.89 -5.80
CA ASN A 266 1.12 -2.17 -6.53
C ASN A 266 0.25 -2.11 -7.78
N LEU A 267 0.88 -1.92 -8.94
CA LEU A 267 0.23 -1.93 -10.25
C LEU A 267 0.14 -3.35 -10.79
N VAL A 268 -1.07 -3.79 -11.12
CA VAL A 268 -1.34 -5.00 -11.93
C VAL A 268 -1.53 -4.55 -13.38
N PHE A 269 -0.85 -5.21 -14.31
CA PHE A 269 -0.82 -4.80 -15.71
C PHE A 269 -0.77 -5.97 -16.68
N LEU A 270 -1.27 -5.78 -17.90
CA LEU A 270 -1.12 -6.68 -19.03
C LEU A 270 -0.14 -6.07 -20.03
N SER A 271 1.04 -6.68 -20.20
CA SER A 271 2.07 -6.18 -21.12
C SER A 271 2.04 -6.87 -22.46
N PHE A 272 2.50 -6.17 -23.48
CA PHE A 272 2.59 -6.64 -24.86
C PHE A 272 4.02 -6.87 -25.30
N ASN A 273 4.23 -7.92 -26.10
CA ASN A 273 5.54 -8.19 -26.68
C ASN A 273 5.67 -7.44 -28.02
N LYS A 274 6.65 -6.54 -28.13
CA LYS A 274 6.94 -5.80 -29.37
C LYS A 274 7.31 -6.69 -30.57
N LYS A 275 7.70 -7.95 -30.32
CA LYS A 275 8.01 -8.92 -31.36
C LYS A 275 6.77 -9.64 -31.91
N SER A 276 5.62 -9.50 -31.27
CA SER A 276 4.36 -10.09 -31.73
C SER A 276 3.90 -9.40 -33.03
N GLU A 277 3.78 -10.17 -34.09
CA GLU A 277 3.28 -9.66 -35.39
C GLU A 277 1.84 -9.17 -35.26
N SER A 278 0.98 -9.93 -34.60
CA SER A 278 -0.42 -9.56 -34.36
C SER A 278 -0.56 -8.27 -33.57
N LEU A 279 0.24 -8.10 -32.52
CA LEU A 279 0.20 -6.90 -31.65
C LEU A 279 1.01 -5.71 -32.19
N SER A 280 1.61 -5.83 -33.39
CA SER A 280 2.19 -4.70 -34.11
C SER A 280 1.09 -3.72 -34.61
N ASP A 281 -0.12 -4.23 -34.87
CA ASP A 281 -1.28 -3.41 -35.16
C ASP A 281 -1.86 -2.79 -33.88
N LYS A 282 -1.82 -1.45 -33.81
CA LYS A 282 -2.37 -0.68 -32.69
C LYS A 282 -3.85 -0.99 -32.42
N LEU A 283 -4.65 -1.20 -33.48
CA LEU A 283 -6.09 -1.49 -33.34
C LEU A 283 -6.34 -2.79 -32.57
N ILE A 284 -5.44 -3.78 -32.68
CA ILE A 284 -5.56 -5.04 -31.93
C ILE A 284 -5.23 -4.79 -30.45
N LYS A 285 -4.19 -4.02 -30.12
CA LYS A 285 -3.89 -3.64 -28.73
C LYS A 285 -5.05 -2.85 -28.10
N GLU A 286 -5.62 -1.90 -28.84
CA GLU A 286 -6.79 -1.14 -28.40
C GLU A 286 -8.02 -2.03 -28.21
N ALA A 287 -8.22 -3.04 -29.08
CA ALA A 287 -9.30 -4.02 -28.94
C ALA A 287 -9.11 -4.88 -27.67
N VAL A 288 -7.89 -5.35 -27.40
CA VAL A 288 -7.56 -6.05 -26.15
C VAL A 288 -7.89 -5.18 -24.94
N ASN A 289 -7.48 -3.91 -24.95
CA ASN A 289 -7.77 -2.97 -23.85
C ASN A 289 -9.29 -2.71 -23.70
N SER A 290 -10.01 -2.55 -24.81
CA SER A 290 -11.46 -2.30 -24.80
C SER A 290 -12.29 -3.51 -24.36
N ALA A 291 -11.80 -4.75 -24.57
CA ALA A 291 -12.47 -5.97 -24.13
C ALA A 291 -12.40 -6.20 -22.62
N ILE A 292 -11.48 -5.52 -21.92
CA ILE A 292 -11.20 -5.73 -20.49
C ILE A 292 -12.00 -4.72 -19.66
N ASP A 293 -12.95 -5.21 -18.87
CA ASP A 293 -13.66 -4.43 -17.85
C ASP A 293 -12.82 -4.38 -16.56
N LYS A 294 -12.13 -3.25 -16.35
CA LYS A 294 -11.24 -3.05 -15.19
C LYS A 294 -12.00 -2.97 -13.86
N GLU A 295 -13.24 -2.46 -13.87
CA GLU A 295 -14.08 -2.41 -12.68
C GLU A 295 -14.56 -3.81 -12.28
N GLU A 296 -14.89 -4.65 -13.26
CA GLU A 296 -15.20 -6.07 -13.01
C GLU A 296 -14.00 -6.77 -12.36
N ILE A 297 -12.78 -6.52 -12.82
CA ILE A 297 -11.55 -7.06 -12.24
C ILE A 297 -11.43 -6.65 -10.76
N CYS A 298 -11.55 -5.35 -10.46
CA CYS A 298 -11.47 -4.85 -9.09
C CYS A 298 -12.51 -5.52 -8.18
N ARG A 299 -13.74 -5.65 -8.66
CA ARG A 299 -14.84 -6.22 -7.89
C ARG A 299 -14.76 -7.74 -7.74
N THR A 300 -14.47 -8.48 -8.83
CA THR A 300 -14.61 -9.95 -8.82
C THR A 300 -13.34 -10.69 -8.44
N ILE A 301 -12.18 -10.21 -8.88
CA ILE A 301 -10.89 -10.84 -8.58
C ILE A 301 -10.33 -10.34 -7.25
N TYR A 302 -10.40 -9.03 -7.02
CA TYR A 302 -9.81 -8.42 -5.84
C TYR A 302 -10.82 -8.12 -4.71
N GLY A 303 -12.12 -8.44 -4.89
CA GLY A 303 -13.14 -8.22 -3.85
C GLY A 303 -13.24 -6.75 -3.44
N SER A 304 -13.10 -5.83 -4.39
CA SER A 304 -13.02 -4.37 -4.19
C SER A 304 -11.75 -3.88 -3.46
N MET A 305 -10.76 -4.77 -3.26
CA MET A 305 -9.44 -4.43 -2.71
C MET A 305 -8.45 -4.03 -3.81
N ALA A 306 -8.93 -3.30 -4.80
CA ALA A 306 -8.16 -2.65 -5.86
C ALA A 306 -8.99 -1.52 -6.47
N ASP A 307 -8.32 -0.52 -7.02
CA ASP A 307 -8.93 0.59 -7.74
C ASP A 307 -8.42 0.67 -9.17
N THR A 308 -9.32 1.04 -10.08
CA THR A 308 -8.96 1.30 -11.48
C THR A 308 -8.15 2.60 -11.59
N CYS A 309 -7.39 2.73 -12.67
CA CYS A 309 -6.61 3.92 -12.96
C CYS A 309 -6.90 4.44 -14.38
N LYS A 310 -6.95 5.76 -14.52
CA LYS A 310 -7.13 6.46 -15.80
C LYS A 310 -5.82 6.71 -16.53
N THR A 311 -4.75 6.87 -15.75
CA THR A 311 -3.37 6.97 -16.21
C THR A 311 -2.61 5.70 -15.81
N PRO A 312 -1.38 5.44 -16.27
CA PRO A 312 -0.61 4.32 -15.76
C PRO A 312 -0.18 4.46 -14.29
N PHE A 313 -0.36 5.63 -13.68
CA PHE A 313 0.04 5.93 -12.32
C PHE A 313 -1.07 5.63 -11.30
N ASN A 314 -0.68 5.53 -10.03
CA ASN A 314 -1.58 5.33 -8.91
C ASN A 314 -2.66 6.43 -8.88
N PRO A 315 -3.97 6.09 -8.84
CA PRO A 315 -5.05 7.07 -8.87
C PRO A 315 -5.06 8.04 -7.67
N TYR A 316 -4.45 7.65 -6.55
CA TYR A 316 -4.32 8.51 -5.36
C TYR A 316 -3.12 9.46 -5.42
N TRP A 317 -2.20 9.29 -6.38
CA TRP A 317 -1.11 10.24 -6.53
C TRP A 317 -1.63 11.61 -6.94
N SER A 318 -1.34 12.64 -6.15
CA SER A 318 -1.89 14.01 -6.33
C SER A 318 -1.70 14.56 -7.76
N VAL A 319 -0.61 14.19 -8.44
CA VAL A 319 -0.32 14.60 -9.82
C VAL A 319 -1.39 14.08 -10.80
N THR A 320 -2.00 12.92 -10.53
CA THR A 320 -3.04 12.34 -11.41
C THR A 320 -4.31 13.17 -11.44
N SER A 321 -4.58 13.98 -10.42
CA SER A 321 -5.71 14.92 -10.40
C SER A 321 -5.63 16.00 -11.48
N ASN A 322 -4.43 16.26 -11.99
CA ASN A 322 -4.19 17.23 -13.08
C ASN A 322 -4.39 16.61 -14.47
N PHE A 323 -4.70 15.32 -14.56
CA PHE A 323 -4.98 14.67 -15.84
C PHE A 323 -6.33 15.09 -16.41
N ASN A 324 -6.29 15.69 -17.59
CA ASN A 324 -7.49 16.04 -18.33
C ASN A 324 -7.82 14.91 -19.31
N GLU A 325 -8.81 14.09 -18.94
CA GLU A 325 -9.27 12.99 -19.77
C GLU A 325 -9.91 13.52 -21.05
N ASP A 326 -9.51 12.96 -22.19
CA ASP A 326 -10.22 13.18 -23.45
C ASP A 326 -11.49 12.30 -23.44
N ASN A 327 -12.66 12.93 -23.42
CA ASN A 327 -13.96 12.26 -23.41
C ASN A 327 -14.35 11.62 -24.76
N THR A 328 -13.40 11.31 -25.63
CA THR A 328 -13.66 10.56 -26.85
C THR A 328 -14.17 9.16 -26.50
N GLU A 329 -15.33 8.82 -27.06
CA GLU A 329 -15.94 7.50 -26.88
C GLU A 329 -15.00 6.42 -27.43
N LYS A 330 -14.55 5.49 -26.56
CA LYS A 330 -13.69 4.38 -26.98
C LYS A 330 -14.52 3.37 -27.77
N LEU A 331 -14.00 2.97 -28.93
CA LEU A 331 -14.70 2.00 -29.77
C LEU A 331 -14.74 0.62 -29.10
N PRO A 332 -15.84 -0.14 -29.27
CA PRO A 332 -15.93 -1.53 -28.84
C PRO A 332 -14.85 -2.40 -29.48
N ALA A 333 -14.40 -3.43 -28.74
CA ALA A 333 -13.34 -4.35 -29.19
C ALA A 333 -13.65 -4.96 -30.57
N GLY A 334 -14.88 -5.40 -30.78
CA GLY A 334 -15.32 -5.98 -32.08
C GLY A 334 -15.21 -5.01 -33.26
N GLU A 335 -15.47 -3.71 -33.07
CA GLU A 335 -15.30 -2.70 -34.12
C GLU A 335 -13.83 -2.44 -34.43
N LEU A 336 -12.98 -2.40 -33.42
CA LEU A 336 -11.54 -2.24 -33.57
C LEU A 336 -10.93 -3.43 -34.34
N LEU A 337 -11.33 -4.65 -33.99
CA LEU A 337 -10.92 -5.86 -34.71
C LEU A 337 -11.41 -5.86 -36.18
N ASN A 338 -12.65 -5.43 -36.45
CA ASN A 338 -13.15 -5.27 -37.82
C ASN A 338 -12.31 -4.25 -38.60
N LYS A 339 -11.97 -3.12 -38.01
CA LYS A 339 -11.13 -2.09 -38.65
C LYS A 339 -9.69 -2.59 -38.93
N SER A 340 -9.15 -3.50 -38.11
CA SER A 340 -7.85 -4.14 -38.35
C SER A 340 -7.91 -5.23 -39.42
N GLY A 341 -9.11 -5.57 -39.90
CA GLY A 341 -9.37 -6.58 -40.92
C GLY A 341 -9.68 -7.97 -40.39
N TYR A 342 -9.72 -8.15 -39.08
CA TYR A 342 -10.12 -9.43 -38.48
C TYR A 342 -11.63 -9.48 -38.30
N ILE A 343 -12.29 -10.34 -39.10
CA ILE A 343 -13.76 -10.50 -39.14
C ILE A 343 -14.15 -11.96 -38.88
N PHE A 344 -15.40 -12.19 -38.53
CA PHE A 344 -16.01 -13.53 -38.63
C PHE A 344 -16.38 -13.79 -40.07
N GLU A 345 -15.65 -14.67 -40.76
CA GLU A 345 -15.92 -14.99 -42.17
C GLU A 345 -17.25 -15.70 -42.37
N TYR A 346 -17.69 -16.48 -41.38
CA TYR A 346 -18.98 -17.16 -41.35
C TYR A 346 -19.64 -16.97 -39.98
N GLU A 347 -21.00 -16.97 -39.95
CA GLU A 347 -21.76 -16.78 -38.69
C GLU A 347 -21.47 -17.76 -37.56
N ASN A 348 -20.96 -18.94 -37.90
CA ASN A 348 -20.65 -20.00 -36.92
C ASN A 348 -19.14 -20.09 -36.59
N ASN A 349 -18.31 -19.16 -37.07
CA ASN A 349 -16.91 -19.17 -36.72
C ASN A 349 -16.71 -18.77 -35.24
N GLU A 350 -15.92 -19.54 -34.53
CA GLU A 350 -15.55 -19.25 -33.14
C GLU A 350 -14.51 -18.11 -33.06
N TYR A 351 -13.62 -18.05 -34.07
CA TYR A 351 -12.55 -17.07 -34.10
C TYR A 351 -12.62 -16.19 -35.36
N ARG A 352 -12.10 -14.96 -35.18
CA ARG A 352 -11.96 -14.01 -36.30
C ARG A 352 -10.71 -14.35 -37.11
N SER A 353 -10.82 -14.13 -38.42
CA SER A 353 -9.72 -14.35 -39.33
C SER A 353 -9.51 -13.13 -40.26
N LYS A 354 -8.29 -13.05 -40.76
CA LYS A 354 -7.86 -12.14 -41.81
C LYS A 354 -7.03 -12.94 -42.81
N ASP A 355 -7.36 -12.85 -44.09
CA ASP A 355 -6.71 -13.63 -45.14
C ASP A 355 -6.67 -15.15 -44.84
N PHE A 356 -7.74 -15.69 -44.23
CA PHE A 356 -7.91 -17.08 -43.76
C PHE A 356 -7.03 -17.50 -42.60
N GLU A 357 -6.32 -16.57 -41.92
CA GLU A 357 -5.56 -16.83 -40.72
C GLU A 357 -6.26 -16.30 -39.47
N TYR A 358 -6.42 -17.14 -38.45
CA TYR A 358 -7.03 -16.75 -37.18
C TYR A 358 -6.14 -15.78 -36.40
N LEU A 359 -6.77 -14.81 -35.72
CA LEU A 359 -6.08 -13.96 -34.76
C LEU A 359 -5.73 -14.82 -33.52
N LYS A 360 -4.48 -15.21 -33.39
CA LYS A 360 -3.97 -16.02 -32.27
C LYS A 360 -3.07 -15.20 -31.39
N LEU A 361 -3.26 -15.32 -30.07
CA LEU A 361 -2.41 -14.68 -29.08
C LEU A 361 -2.00 -15.68 -27.99
N THR A 362 -0.71 -15.79 -27.76
CA THR A 362 -0.15 -16.54 -26.62
C THR A 362 -0.09 -15.62 -25.40
N PHE A 363 -0.84 -15.99 -24.36
CA PHE A 363 -0.93 -15.25 -23.11
C PHE A 363 -0.33 -16.07 -21.99
N ILE A 364 0.73 -15.55 -21.34
CA ILE A 364 1.42 -16.23 -20.22
C ILE A 364 1.16 -15.52 -18.89
N ALA A 365 1.08 -16.32 -17.82
CA ALA A 365 0.92 -15.84 -16.44
C ALA A 365 1.60 -16.81 -15.45
N SER A 366 2.08 -16.30 -14.32
CA SER A 366 2.61 -17.12 -13.23
C SER A 366 1.47 -17.74 -12.40
N SER A 367 1.67 -18.99 -11.98
CA SER A 367 0.76 -19.73 -11.07
C SER A 367 1.00 -19.40 -9.59
N GLU A 368 2.06 -18.67 -9.24
CA GLU A 368 2.46 -18.39 -7.86
C GLU A 368 1.40 -17.62 -7.07
N ASP A 369 0.66 -16.73 -7.72
CA ASP A 369 -0.46 -15.99 -7.14
C ASP A 369 -1.80 -16.48 -7.74
N GLY A 370 -2.63 -17.11 -6.90
CA GLY A 370 -3.93 -17.61 -7.30
C GLY A 370 -4.84 -16.55 -7.93
N LYS A 371 -4.81 -15.30 -7.45
CA LYS A 371 -5.60 -14.18 -8.00
C LYS A 371 -5.13 -13.79 -9.40
N LYS A 372 -3.82 -13.81 -9.66
CA LYS A 372 -3.28 -13.58 -11.01
C LYS A 372 -3.66 -14.71 -11.97
N ALA A 373 -3.66 -15.96 -11.50
CA ALA A 373 -4.12 -17.09 -12.30
C ALA A 373 -5.62 -16.99 -12.63
N GLU A 374 -6.47 -16.56 -11.69
CA GLU A 374 -7.90 -16.31 -11.95
C GLU A 374 -8.12 -15.12 -12.89
N LEU A 375 -7.38 -14.03 -12.70
CA LEU A 375 -7.43 -12.85 -13.54
C LEU A 375 -7.04 -13.18 -14.99
N SER A 376 -5.99 -13.97 -15.18
CA SER A 376 -5.55 -14.37 -16.53
C SER A 376 -6.62 -15.20 -17.25
N LYS A 377 -7.34 -16.09 -16.55
CA LYS A 377 -8.50 -16.81 -17.11
C LYS A 377 -9.62 -15.87 -17.49
N LEU A 378 -9.99 -14.92 -16.60
CA LEU A 378 -11.03 -13.94 -16.89
C LEU A 378 -10.70 -13.12 -18.15
N ILE A 379 -9.46 -12.62 -18.27
CA ILE A 379 -9.02 -11.86 -19.45
C ILE A 379 -9.07 -12.74 -20.72
N ALA A 380 -8.52 -13.96 -20.66
CA ALA A 380 -8.55 -14.87 -21.80
C ALA A 380 -9.98 -15.17 -22.28
N ASP A 381 -10.93 -15.37 -21.35
CA ASP A 381 -12.32 -15.64 -21.67
C ASP A 381 -13.04 -14.42 -22.29
N LYS A 382 -12.70 -13.19 -21.85
CA LYS A 382 -13.19 -11.96 -22.47
C LYS A 382 -12.69 -11.82 -23.90
N LEU A 383 -11.40 -12.06 -24.13
CA LEU A 383 -10.80 -11.98 -25.47
C LEU A 383 -11.35 -13.05 -26.43
N ARG A 384 -11.57 -14.28 -25.94
CA ARG A 384 -12.21 -15.34 -26.73
C ARG A 384 -13.64 -14.98 -27.14
N LYS A 385 -14.41 -14.33 -26.27
CA LYS A 385 -15.75 -13.81 -26.62
C LYS A 385 -15.74 -12.80 -27.76
N GLU A 386 -14.64 -12.03 -27.88
CA GLU A 386 -14.43 -11.13 -29.02
C GLU A 386 -13.92 -11.85 -30.28
N GLY A 387 -13.73 -13.17 -30.23
CA GLY A 387 -13.29 -14.00 -31.35
C GLY A 387 -11.77 -14.06 -31.52
N ILE A 388 -11.00 -13.83 -30.49
CA ILE A 388 -9.53 -13.99 -30.47
C ILE A 388 -9.20 -15.40 -29.98
N ASP A 389 -8.40 -16.17 -30.74
CA ASP A 389 -7.89 -17.48 -30.31
C ASP A 389 -6.77 -17.29 -29.29
N VAL A 390 -7.10 -17.33 -28.00
CA VAL A 390 -6.14 -17.11 -26.90
C VAL A 390 -5.59 -18.43 -26.38
N ASN A 391 -4.31 -18.66 -26.57
CA ASN A 391 -3.54 -19.74 -25.95
C ASN A 391 -3.04 -19.28 -24.56
N LEU A 392 -3.86 -19.51 -23.52
CA LEU A 392 -3.50 -19.16 -22.15
C LEU A 392 -2.59 -20.25 -21.55
N GLN A 393 -1.41 -19.84 -21.07
CA GLN A 393 -0.44 -20.69 -20.39
C GLN A 393 -0.18 -20.15 -18.98
N ILE A 394 -0.63 -20.87 -17.96
CA ILE A 394 -0.34 -20.58 -16.55
C ILE A 394 0.75 -21.56 -16.11
N MET A 395 1.90 -21.05 -15.70
CA MET A 395 3.10 -21.84 -15.45
C MET A 395 3.77 -21.46 -14.13
N GLU A 396 4.64 -22.31 -13.62
CA GLU A 396 5.45 -22.03 -12.45
C GLU A 396 6.34 -20.79 -12.68
N ASN A 397 6.71 -20.12 -11.58
CA ASN A 397 7.35 -18.80 -11.69
C ASN A 397 8.69 -18.83 -12.45
N ASP A 398 9.50 -19.86 -12.28
CA ASP A 398 10.79 -19.97 -12.98
C ASP A 398 10.58 -20.15 -14.50
N ASP A 399 9.64 -21.01 -14.91
CA ASP A 399 9.26 -21.20 -16.32
C ASP A 399 8.68 -19.90 -16.91
N PHE A 400 7.88 -19.17 -16.13
CA PHE A 400 7.33 -17.87 -16.53
C PHE A 400 8.44 -16.84 -16.79
N LEU A 401 9.43 -16.75 -15.89
CA LEU A 401 10.56 -15.84 -16.04
C LEU A 401 11.47 -16.25 -17.23
N ASP A 402 11.59 -17.52 -17.51
CA ASP A 402 12.31 -18.01 -18.69
C ASP A 402 11.57 -17.65 -19.97
N ALA A 403 10.26 -17.90 -20.05
CA ALA A 403 9.44 -17.51 -21.19
C ALA A 403 9.46 -15.98 -21.44
N LEU A 404 9.49 -15.17 -20.40
CA LEU A 404 9.65 -13.71 -20.53
C LEU A 404 11.00 -13.34 -21.15
N ARG A 405 12.09 -14.00 -20.75
CA ARG A 405 13.45 -13.77 -21.29
C ARG A 405 13.58 -14.21 -22.73
N ASP A 406 13.02 -15.36 -23.08
CA ASP A 406 13.06 -15.93 -24.42
C ASP A 406 12.17 -15.17 -25.39
N GLY A 407 11.08 -14.55 -24.86
CA GLY A 407 10.14 -13.78 -25.64
C GLY A 407 9.08 -14.64 -26.35
N ASP A 408 8.83 -15.84 -25.86
CA ASP A 408 7.89 -16.81 -26.43
C ASP A 408 6.44 -16.56 -25.97
N TYR A 409 5.95 -15.33 -26.16
CA TYR A 409 4.60 -14.89 -25.82
C TYR A 409 4.20 -13.66 -26.66
N ASP A 410 2.91 -13.39 -26.73
CA ASP A 410 2.38 -12.14 -27.27
C ASP A 410 2.06 -11.16 -26.15
N MET A 411 1.53 -11.64 -25.02
CA MET A 411 1.21 -10.82 -23.86
C MET A 411 1.43 -11.59 -22.56
N TYR A 412 1.71 -10.85 -21.47
CA TYR A 412 1.85 -11.44 -20.13
C TYR A 412 1.16 -10.58 -19.06
N LEU A 413 0.67 -11.27 -18.01
CA LEU A 413 0.14 -10.63 -16.81
C LEU A 413 1.26 -10.42 -15.81
N GLY A 414 1.45 -9.16 -15.38
CA GLY A 414 2.44 -8.78 -14.40
C GLY A 414 1.90 -7.98 -13.24
N GLU A 415 2.67 -7.90 -12.17
CA GLU A 415 2.46 -6.98 -11.05
C GLU A 415 3.79 -6.37 -10.66
N VAL A 416 3.79 -5.09 -10.32
CA VAL A 416 4.96 -4.36 -9.84
C VAL A 416 4.60 -3.43 -8.71
N LYS A 417 5.44 -3.41 -7.66
CA LYS A 417 5.39 -2.34 -6.66
C LYS A 417 6.27 -1.20 -7.12
N LEU A 418 5.67 -0.05 -7.39
CA LEU A 418 6.38 1.17 -7.72
C LEU A 418 6.91 1.84 -6.45
N SER A 419 8.02 2.58 -6.58
CA SER A 419 8.45 3.53 -5.55
C SER A 419 7.52 4.74 -5.50
N ALA A 420 7.60 5.49 -4.41
CA ALA A 420 6.69 6.61 -4.15
C ALA A 420 6.80 7.78 -5.15
N ASP A 421 7.88 7.85 -5.91
CA ASP A 421 8.07 8.75 -7.05
C ASP A 421 7.41 8.26 -8.34
N MET A 422 6.60 7.18 -8.29
CA MET A 422 5.95 6.55 -9.43
C MET A 422 6.93 6.14 -10.54
N ASN A 423 7.97 5.41 -10.17
CA ASN A 423 9.10 5.10 -11.05
C ASN A 423 8.84 3.92 -11.98
N PHE A 424 8.72 4.20 -13.28
CA PHE A 424 8.61 3.21 -14.36
C PHE A 424 9.93 2.99 -15.13
N SER A 425 11.08 3.42 -14.61
CA SER A 425 12.36 3.22 -15.29
C SER A 425 12.66 1.73 -15.58
N SER A 426 12.15 0.82 -14.74
CA SER A 426 12.26 -0.62 -14.98
C SER A 426 11.56 -1.10 -16.26
N PHE A 427 10.57 -0.36 -16.77
CA PHE A 427 9.87 -0.64 -18.03
C PHE A 427 10.56 0.04 -19.22
N PHE A 428 11.01 1.29 -19.05
CA PHE A 428 11.38 2.17 -20.14
C PHE A 428 12.89 2.39 -20.32
N SER A 429 13.74 1.85 -19.43
CA SER A 429 15.18 1.88 -19.62
C SER A 429 15.70 0.60 -20.27
N THR A 430 16.79 0.69 -21.03
CA THR A 430 17.43 -0.46 -21.71
C THR A 430 17.94 -1.52 -20.72
N SER A 431 18.26 -1.12 -19.49
CA SER A 431 18.66 -2.02 -18.39
C SER A 431 17.50 -2.38 -17.44
N GLY A 432 16.28 -2.00 -17.81
CA GLY A 432 15.11 -2.19 -16.96
C GLY A 432 14.70 -3.66 -16.82
N LYS A 433 14.45 -4.10 -15.60
CA LYS A 433 14.09 -5.49 -15.31
C LYS A 433 12.69 -5.91 -15.78
N LEU A 434 11.84 -4.94 -16.15
CA LEU A 434 10.48 -5.13 -16.64
C LEU A 434 10.30 -4.67 -18.08
N SER A 435 11.40 -4.45 -18.82
CA SER A 435 11.36 -4.03 -20.21
C SER A 435 11.08 -5.19 -21.19
N TYR A 436 10.65 -6.35 -20.68
CA TYR A 436 10.29 -7.51 -21.49
C TYR A 436 9.27 -7.13 -22.57
N GLY A 437 9.66 -7.29 -23.83
CA GLY A 437 8.79 -6.97 -24.96
C GLY A 437 8.49 -5.48 -25.19
N ILE A 438 8.97 -4.57 -24.36
CA ILE A 438 8.80 -3.12 -24.51
C ILE A 438 9.93 -2.53 -25.35
N ASP A 439 9.59 -1.61 -26.26
CA ASP A 439 10.60 -0.86 -27.01
C ASP A 439 11.14 0.31 -26.20
N THR A 440 12.33 0.12 -25.61
CA THR A 440 12.97 1.11 -24.74
C THR A 440 13.58 2.30 -25.50
N GLU A 441 13.64 2.25 -26.84
CA GLU A 441 14.08 3.36 -27.70
C GLU A 441 12.90 4.11 -28.31
N SER A 442 11.66 3.76 -27.95
CA SER A 442 10.43 4.32 -28.49
C SER A 442 10.12 5.72 -27.93
N THR A 443 9.16 6.37 -28.57
CA THR A 443 8.64 7.68 -28.15
C THR A 443 8.13 7.68 -26.72
N ILE A 444 7.53 6.57 -26.25
CA ILE A 444 7.02 6.48 -24.86
C ILE A 444 8.15 6.48 -23.85
N SER A 445 9.27 5.80 -24.11
CA SER A 445 10.42 5.81 -23.21
C SER A 445 10.98 7.23 -23.05
N LYS A 446 11.11 7.95 -24.15
CA LYS A 446 11.53 9.37 -24.11
C LYS A 446 10.51 10.22 -23.35
N ALA A 447 9.22 10.07 -23.64
CA ALA A 447 8.17 10.85 -22.98
C ALA A 447 8.16 10.60 -21.46
N TYR A 448 8.41 9.36 -21.02
CA TYR A 448 8.51 9.04 -19.60
C TYR A 448 9.65 9.82 -18.91
N PHE A 449 10.84 9.81 -19.48
CA PHE A 449 11.98 10.55 -18.89
C PHE A 449 11.80 12.06 -18.98
N ASP A 450 11.17 12.59 -20.04
CA ASP A 450 10.83 14.01 -20.14
C ASP A 450 9.75 14.41 -19.12
N PHE A 451 8.78 13.53 -18.82
CA PHE A 451 7.81 13.73 -17.73
C PHE A 451 8.49 13.74 -16.36
N LYS A 452 9.33 12.76 -16.06
CA LYS A 452 10.08 12.71 -14.80
C LYS A 452 11.01 13.93 -14.61
N ALA A 453 11.54 14.46 -15.70
CA ALA A 453 12.35 15.67 -15.68
C ALA A 453 11.53 16.97 -15.62
N GLY A 454 10.19 16.90 -15.57
CA GLY A 454 9.30 18.07 -15.55
C GLY A 454 9.22 18.85 -16.86
N LYS A 455 9.68 18.28 -17.99
CA LYS A 455 9.62 18.93 -19.30
C LYS A 455 8.27 18.85 -19.98
N ILE A 456 7.48 17.83 -19.66
CA ILE A 456 6.10 17.64 -20.08
C ILE A 456 5.22 17.31 -18.87
N ASP A 457 3.94 17.63 -18.97
CA ASP A 457 2.96 17.34 -17.94
C ASP A 457 2.38 15.91 -18.05
N ILE A 458 1.59 15.51 -17.05
CA ILE A 458 0.95 14.19 -16.99
C ILE A 458 -0.02 13.97 -18.15
N THR A 459 -0.73 15.00 -18.60
CA THR A 459 -1.68 14.89 -19.71
C THR A 459 -0.96 14.58 -21.01
N THR A 460 0.14 15.28 -21.29
CA THR A 460 1.00 15.04 -22.46
C THR A 460 1.60 13.64 -22.43
N PHE A 461 2.15 13.22 -21.26
CA PHE A 461 2.68 11.86 -21.10
C PHE A 461 1.61 10.80 -21.33
N THR A 462 0.44 10.95 -20.71
CA THR A 462 -0.65 9.94 -20.80
C THR A 462 -1.15 9.81 -22.25
N LYS A 463 -1.25 10.88 -23.00
CA LYS A 463 -1.56 10.83 -24.45
C LYS A 463 -0.57 9.97 -25.22
N VAL A 464 0.73 10.20 -25.02
CA VAL A 464 1.77 9.37 -25.67
C VAL A 464 1.68 7.92 -25.22
N PHE A 465 1.37 7.67 -23.94
CA PHE A 465 1.18 6.33 -23.40
C PHE A 465 -0.02 5.61 -24.06
N GLU A 466 -1.16 6.26 -24.21
CA GLU A 466 -2.35 5.72 -24.88
C GLU A 466 -2.10 5.49 -26.39
N GLU A 467 -1.34 6.38 -27.03
CA GLU A 467 -0.98 6.24 -28.44
C GLU A 467 -0.05 5.04 -28.70
N GLN A 468 0.89 4.76 -27.82
CA GLN A 468 1.86 3.66 -27.95
C GLN A 468 1.36 2.36 -27.32
N LEU A 469 0.57 2.48 -26.26
CA LEU A 469 0.01 1.39 -25.44
C LEU A 469 1.04 0.26 -25.18
N PRO A 470 2.12 0.54 -24.46
CA PRO A 470 3.17 -0.45 -24.19
C PRO A 470 2.68 -1.59 -23.30
N PHE A 471 1.75 -1.29 -22.40
CA PHE A 471 1.01 -2.21 -21.56
C PHE A 471 -0.34 -1.61 -21.18
N ILE A 472 -1.27 -2.43 -20.71
CA ILE A 472 -2.55 -2.00 -20.16
C ILE A 472 -2.44 -1.97 -18.64
N PRO A 473 -2.51 -0.80 -17.98
CA PRO A 473 -2.67 -0.72 -16.54
C PRO A 473 -4.08 -1.22 -16.18
N LEU A 474 -4.17 -2.24 -15.34
CA LEU A 474 -5.45 -2.86 -14.97
C LEU A 474 -6.01 -2.23 -13.70
N CYS A 475 -5.25 -2.29 -12.62
CA CYS A 475 -5.66 -1.73 -11.33
C CYS A 475 -4.45 -1.54 -10.40
N TYR A 476 -4.66 -0.73 -9.37
CA TYR A 476 -3.78 -0.64 -8.19
C TYR A 476 -4.42 -1.37 -7.02
N ARG A 477 -3.64 -2.19 -6.32
CA ARG A 477 -4.11 -2.98 -5.18
C ARG A 477 -4.27 -2.12 -3.93
N LYS A 478 -5.06 -2.62 -2.97
CA LYS A 478 -5.21 -2.07 -1.62
C LYS A 478 -4.78 -3.07 -0.57
N GLY A 479 -4.28 -2.55 0.54
CA GLY A 479 -4.17 -3.25 1.81
C GLY A 479 -5.29 -2.85 2.76
N VAL A 480 -5.35 -3.47 3.93
CA VAL A 480 -6.32 -3.16 4.98
C VAL A 480 -5.61 -3.00 6.31
N ALA A 481 -5.90 -1.90 6.99
CA ALA A 481 -5.63 -1.72 8.40
C ALA A 481 -6.84 -2.15 9.21
N TYR A 482 -6.63 -2.98 10.22
CA TYR A 482 -7.64 -3.48 11.13
C TYR A 482 -7.38 -2.91 12.52
N TYR A 483 -8.40 -2.33 13.13
CA TYR A 483 -8.34 -1.72 14.45
C TYR A 483 -9.22 -2.50 15.43
N SER A 484 -8.80 -2.57 16.70
CA SER A 484 -9.66 -3.12 17.76
C SER A 484 -10.97 -2.31 17.83
N ARG A 485 -12.08 -2.96 18.20
CA ARG A 485 -13.43 -2.39 18.11
C ARG A 485 -13.64 -1.09 18.89
N GLU A 486 -12.90 -0.93 19.98
CA GLU A 486 -13.06 0.20 20.90
C GLU A 486 -12.12 1.36 20.55
N LEU A 487 -11.23 1.16 19.56
CA LEU A 487 -10.26 2.15 19.19
C LEU A 487 -10.90 3.23 18.31
N GLN A 488 -10.77 4.47 18.74
CA GLN A 488 -11.06 5.65 17.96
C GLN A 488 -9.76 6.14 17.32
N TYR A 489 -9.80 6.40 16.02
CA TYR A 489 -8.65 6.87 15.25
C TYR A 489 -9.10 7.88 14.20
N GLU A 490 -8.23 8.83 13.91
CA GLU A 490 -8.40 9.73 12.77
C GLU A 490 -7.81 9.08 11.51
N GLY A 491 -8.41 9.34 10.35
CA GLY A 491 -7.96 8.81 9.05
C GLY A 491 -6.60 9.36 8.61
N GLY A 492 -6.25 9.18 7.33
CA GLY A 492 -5.01 9.71 6.73
C GLY A 492 -3.85 8.72 6.73
N ILE A 493 -4.12 7.41 6.92
CA ILE A 493 -3.09 6.36 6.83
C ILE A 493 -2.72 6.08 5.38
N SER A 494 -1.44 5.83 5.13
CA SER A 494 -0.91 5.38 3.84
C SER A 494 -0.01 4.14 4.02
N GLU A 495 0.36 3.49 2.92
CA GLU A 495 1.31 2.37 2.99
C GLU A 495 2.70 2.77 3.50
N ASN A 496 3.02 4.07 3.44
CA ASN A 496 4.29 4.64 3.89
C ASN A 496 4.23 5.13 5.34
N ASP A 497 3.03 5.42 5.86
CA ASP A 497 2.78 5.76 7.27
C ASP A 497 1.46 5.15 7.74
N ILE A 498 1.51 3.86 8.09
CA ILE A 498 0.33 3.13 8.61
C ILE A 498 -0.01 3.49 10.05
N PHE A 499 0.86 4.23 10.74
CA PHE A 499 0.68 4.72 12.10
C PHE A 499 0.45 6.23 12.14
N ALA A 500 0.07 6.84 11.01
CA ALA A 500 -0.37 8.22 11.00
C ALA A 500 -1.38 8.46 12.12
N ASN A 501 -1.19 9.53 12.89
CA ASN A 501 -2.03 9.91 14.02
C ASN A 501 -2.13 8.89 15.19
N ILE A 502 -1.21 7.92 15.31
CA ILE A 502 -1.20 6.98 16.46
C ILE A 502 -1.14 7.69 17.82
N TYR A 503 -0.56 8.86 17.85
CA TYR A 503 -0.44 9.71 19.04
C TYR A 503 -1.79 10.25 19.55
N SER A 504 -2.85 10.23 18.72
CA SER A 504 -4.22 10.65 19.07
C SER A 504 -5.19 9.47 19.27
N TRP A 505 -4.71 8.22 19.16
CA TRP A 505 -5.57 7.06 19.34
C TRP A 505 -6.15 7.01 20.74
N SER A 506 -7.47 6.77 20.86
CA SER A 506 -8.20 6.71 22.13
C SER A 506 -9.22 5.56 22.14
N LYS A 507 -9.87 5.31 23.30
CA LYS A 507 -11.03 4.44 23.45
C LYS A 507 -12.31 5.24 23.53
#